data_c23150e782d1ab2a302668346094da26
#
_entry.id   c23150e782d1ab2a302668346094da26
#
_cell.length_a   1.000
_cell.length_b   1.000
_cell.length_c   1.000
_cell.angle_alpha   90.00
_cell.angle_beta   90.00
_cell.angle_gamma   90.00
#
_symmetry.space_group_name_H-M   'P 1'
#
loop_
_entity.id
_entity.type
_entity.pdbx_description
1 polymer ?
#
loop_
_entity_poly.entity_id
_entity_poly.type
_entity_poly.pdbx_seq_one_letter_code
_entity_poly.pdbx_strand_id
1 'polypeptide(L)'
;MSRTESEPHIVIVGGGFSGAAVALHLLRESRRALRISVVEPRPALGFGVAYSATDPAHRINVPAARMQLAGDDDGAFDRWYRRHGDFPQDPQAQLADGSVYPQRGAFGRYVQENLAQAIKAYSGSLTHIRERAAGWHDGCVITAEGQRLRADGLVLAVSHPPPRLPKVVQHVAQHPRLIANPWRAGALAAIPLNARVAIMGTALSMADVVASLHRQGHQGTTLAFSRHGLLSRANAPLAASAWQASYQTGTLRQRLRQIRADIPRAAAQGLPWQAVLDAVRSQGQTIWQQLTEAEKRQFLRHLRRFWDVHRYRIAPQVAQAIAEKRADGTFRSLAARLQALTVEGEVFCLQLAQRSGGTVWQEVDYLVLTTGPDHADLVASQPFLTALHQDGQIRPDALGMGIEVNAHSQAVGASSRIWVAGPAARGRFGELMGLPQVAEHARQVAQTVLQTLTSRQNVTA
;
A
#
# COMPACT_ATOMS: atom_id res chain seq x y z
N MET A 1 -50.73 -2.74 -4.20
CA MET A 1 -49.76 -1.99 -3.36
C MET A 1 -48.39 -2.27 -3.91
N SER A 2 -47.79 -1.36 -4.70
CA SER A 2 -46.44 -1.51 -5.20
C SER A 2 -45.49 -1.42 -4.00
N ARG A 3 -44.74 -2.49 -3.75
CA ARG A 3 -43.57 -2.42 -2.85
C ARG A 3 -42.63 -1.38 -3.45
N THR A 4 -42.51 -0.23 -2.82
CA THR A 4 -41.37 0.68 -3.05
C THR A 4 -40.13 -0.16 -2.88
N GLU A 5 -39.43 -0.46 -3.98
CA GLU A 5 -38.17 -1.19 -3.94
C GLU A 5 -37.21 -0.33 -3.08
N SER A 6 -36.83 -0.88 -1.93
CA SER A 6 -35.86 -0.21 -1.05
C SER A 6 -34.53 -0.09 -1.79
N GLU A 7 -33.92 1.09 -1.78
CA GLU A 7 -32.59 1.32 -2.35
C GLU A 7 -31.60 0.31 -1.78
N PRO A 8 -30.86 -0.43 -2.63
CA PRO A 8 -29.86 -1.37 -2.13
C PRO A 8 -28.79 -0.66 -1.30
N HIS A 9 -28.44 -1.25 -0.17
CA HIS A 9 -27.46 -0.71 0.74
C HIS A 9 -26.12 -1.44 0.61
N ILE A 10 -25.08 -0.74 0.16
CA ILE A 10 -23.71 -1.22 0.11
C ILE A 10 -22.94 -0.65 1.30
N VAL A 11 -22.36 -1.54 2.09
CA VAL A 11 -21.46 -1.15 3.19
C VAL A 11 -20.01 -1.40 2.75
N ILE A 12 -19.17 -0.38 2.83
CA ILE A 12 -17.74 -0.44 2.55
C ILE A 12 -16.98 -0.28 3.85
N VAL A 13 -16.20 -1.27 4.24
CA VAL A 13 -15.35 -1.20 5.43
C VAL A 13 -13.92 -0.86 5.01
N GLY A 14 -13.46 0.32 5.45
CA GLY A 14 -12.21 0.95 5.04
C GLY A 14 -12.43 2.05 4.00
N GLY A 15 -12.16 3.30 4.39
CA GLY A 15 -12.33 4.49 3.57
C GLY A 15 -11.03 5.07 3.02
N GLY A 16 -9.95 4.27 2.95
CA GLY A 16 -8.73 4.63 2.24
C GLY A 16 -8.94 4.70 0.73
N PHE A 17 -7.86 4.74 -0.04
CA PHE A 17 -7.93 4.85 -1.50
C PHE A 17 -8.86 3.79 -2.13
N SER A 18 -8.68 2.50 -1.78
CA SER A 18 -9.47 1.42 -2.40
C SER A 18 -10.98 1.55 -2.12
N GLY A 19 -11.36 1.85 -0.88
CA GLY A 19 -12.78 2.02 -0.53
C GLY A 19 -13.39 3.27 -1.14
N ALA A 20 -12.67 4.39 -1.17
CA ALA A 20 -13.10 5.62 -1.81
C ALA A 20 -13.25 5.45 -3.34
N ALA A 21 -12.33 4.73 -3.99
CA ALA A 21 -12.40 4.44 -5.42
C ALA A 21 -13.59 3.53 -5.76
N VAL A 22 -13.85 2.48 -4.95
CA VAL A 22 -15.05 1.65 -5.12
C VAL A 22 -16.31 2.48 -4.96
N ALA A 23 -16.41 3.33 -3.92
CA ALA A 23 -17.56 4.21 -3.71
C ALA A 23 -17.77 5.17 -4.89
N LEU A 24 -16.69 5.75 -5.42
CA LEU A 24 -16.72 6.61 -6.59
C LEU A 24 -17.31 5.89 -7.82
N HIS A 25 -16.83 4.69 -8.12
CA HIS A 25 -17.31 3.91 -9.26
C HIS A 25 -18.73 3.43 -9.06
N LEU A 26 -19.13 3.03 -7.86
CA LEU A 26 -20.52 2.69 -7.55
C LEU A 26 -21.47 3.87 -7.82
N LEU A 27 -21.08 5.09 -7.40
CA LEU A 27 -21.87 6.30 -7.67
C LEU A 27 -21.94 6.60 -9.17
N ARG A 28 -20.82 6.54 -9.89
CA ARG A 28 -20.74 6.92 -11.32
C ARG A 28 -21.38 5.91 -12.27
N GLU A 29 -21.25 4.61 -11.98
CA GLU A 29 -21.64 3.53 -12.90
C GLU A 29 -23.03 2.93 -12.55
N SER A 30 -23.60 3.28 -11.40
CA SER A 30 -24.94 2.82 -11.04
C SER A 30 -26.02 3.48 -11.89
N ARG A 31 -26.90 2.67 -12.46
CA ARG A 31 -28.10 3.14 -13.19
C ARG A 31 -29.32 3.40 -12.29
N ARG A 32 -29.18 3.13 -10.98
CA ARG A 32 -30.24 3.29 -9.98
C ARG A 32 -29.68 3.94 -8.72
N ALA A 33 -30.54 4.50 -7.90
CA ALA A 33 -30.16 5.01 -6.61
C ALA A 33 -29.58 3.89 -5.72
N LEU A 34 -28.44 4.17 -5.07
CA LEU A 34 -27.78 3.29 -4.12
C LEU A 34 -27.56 4.05 -2.81
N ARG A 35 -27.73 3.36 -1.71
CA ARG A 35 -27.26 3.83 -0.42
C ARG A 35 -25.91 3.21 -0.14
N ILE A 36 -24.89 4.05 0.07
CA ILE A 36 -23.51 3.63 0.35
C ILE A 36 -23.14 4.12 1.75
N SER A 37 -22.69 3.21 2.63
CA SER A 37 -22.10 3.57 3.91
C SER A 37 -20.63 3.19 3.90
N VAL A 38 -19.73 4.15 4.13
CA VAL A 38 -18.29 3.91 4.26
C VAL A 38 -17.91 4.00 5.73
N VAL A 39 -17.48 2.87 6.32
CA VAL A 39 -17.03 2.79 7.72
C VAL A 39 -15.53 3.02 7.75
N GLU A 40 -15.12 4.21 8.22
CA GLU A 40 -13.72 4.63 8.30
C GLU A 40 -13.53 5.59 9.49
N PRO A 41 -12.68 5.25 10.47
CA PRO A 41 -12.52 6.10 11.66
C PRO A 41 -11.76 7.41 11.40
N ARG A 42 -11.02 7.53 10.30
CA ARG A 42 -10.32 8.78 9.96
C ARG A 42 -11.30 9.87 9.54
N PRO A 43 -10.92 11.15 9.70
CA PRO A 43 -11.84 12.28 9.45
C PRO A 43 -12.21 12.45 7.97
N ALA A 44 -11.43 11.89 7.04
CA ALA A 44 -11.65 12.04 5.60
C ALA A 44 -11.46 10.71 4.85
N LEU A 45 -12.27 10.53 3.80
CA LEU A 45 -12.16 9.40 2.86
C LEU A 45 -11.08 9.68 1.80
N GLY A 46 -10.49 8.62 1.23
CA GLY A 46 -9.50 8.69 0.17
C GLY A 46 -8.05 8.64 0.65
N PHE A 47 -7.77 9.06 1.87
CA PHE A 47 -6.39 9.16 2.39
C PHE A 47 -5.83 7.80 2.82
N GLY A 48 -6.53 7.07 3.68
CA GLY A 48 -6.02 5.83 4.25
C GLY A 48 -4.65 6.01 4.91
N VAL A 49 -3.90 4.92 5.05
CA VAL A 49 -2.54 4.97 5.62
C VAL A 49 -1.55 5.62 4.64
N ALA A 50 -1.70 5.37 3.34
CA ALA A 50 -0.70 5.77 2.35
C ALA A 50 -0.64 7.28 2.09
N TYR A 51 -1.77 7.97 2.17
CA TYR A 51 -1.90 9.38 1.78
C TYR A 51 -2.24 10.31 2.95
N SER A 52 -2.23 9.81 4.19
CA SER A 52 -2.40 10.61 5.41
C SER A 52 -1.10 11.22 5.93
N ALA A 53 0.03 10.98 5.26
CA ALA A 53 1.31 11.53 5.67
C ALA A 53 1.30 13.05 5.59
N THR A 54 1.74 13.71 6.68
CA THR A 54 1.82 15.18 6.80
C THR A 54 3.26 15.68 6.64
N ASP A 55 4.26 14.80 6.68
CA ASP A 55 5.66 15.18 6.47
C ASP A 55 5.91 15.50 4.99
N PRO A 56 6.39 16.72 4.67
CA PRO A 56 6.69 17.12 3.29
C PRO A 56 7.74 16.27 2.58
N ALA A 57 8.59 15.57 3.31
CA ALA A 57 9.57 14.63 2.74
C ALA A 57 8.91 13.37 2.17
N HIS A 58 7.67 13.04 2.60
CA HIS A 58 6.96 11.86 2.13
C HIS A 58 6.26 12.13 0.79
N ARG A 59 6.91 11.76 -0.29
CA ARG A 59 6.40 11.96 -1.66
C ARG A 59 5.74 10.71 -2.21
N ILE A 60 4.89 10.88 -3.24
CA ILE A 60 4.41 9.74 -4.02
C ILE A 60 5.59 9.02 -4.69
N ASN A 61 5.49 7.70 -4.81
CA ASN A 61 6.59 6.86 -5.30
C ASN A 61 6.58 6.65 -6.84
N VAL A 62 5.57 7.19 -7.52
CA VAL A 62 5.44 7.19 -8.98
C VAL A 62 5.11 8.60 -9.44
N PRO A 63 5.45 8.99 -10.68
CA PRO A 63 5.09 10.32 -11.19
C PRO A 63 3.59 10.58 -11.12
N ALA A 64 3.18 11.81 -10.85
CA ALA A 64 1.78 12.23 -10.79
C ALA A 64 0.98 11.83 -12.03
N ALA A 65 1.60 11.91 -13.22
CA ALA A 65 1.01 11.50 -14.48
C ALA A 65 0.61 10.01 -14.56
N ARG A 66 1.17 9.16 -13.68
CA ARG A 66 0.84 7.72 -13.59
C ARG A 66 -0.05 7.38 -12.40
N MET A 67 -0.45 8.37 -11.62
CA MET A 67 -1.36 8.20 -10.49
C MET A 67 -2.80 8.34 -10.99
N GLN A 68 -3.57 7.26 -10.92
CA GLN A 68 -4.93 7.20 -11.43
C GLN A 68 -5.92 6.92 -10.30
N LEU A 69 -7.09 7.55 -10.35
CA LEU A 69 -8.25 7.24 -9.50
C LEU A 69 -9.28 6.46 -10.32
N ALA A 70 -9.54 6.88 -11.56
CA ALA A 70 -10.33 6.19 -12.55
C ALA A 70 -9.43 5.83 -13.74
N GLY A 71 -9.52 4.60 -14.25
CA GLY A 71 -8.59 4.06 -15.25
C GLY A 71 -8.73 4.65 -16.68
N ASP A 72 -9.56 5.66 -16.86
CA ASP A 72 -9.93 6.26 -18.13
C ASP A 72 -9.39 7.69 -18.36
N ASP A 73 -8.67 8.24 -17.37
CA ASP A 73 -8.07 9.59 -17.50
C ASP A 73 -6.58 9.59 -17.08
N ASP A 74 -5.72 9.22 -18.01
CA ASP A 74 -4.26 9.29 -17.84
C ASP A 74 -3.81 10.73 -17.57
N GLY A 75 -3.04 10.92 -16.49
CA GLY A 75 -2.50 12.21 -16.10
C GLY A 75 -3.50 13.16 -15.43
N ALA A 76 -4.72 12.71 -15.08
CA ALA A 76 -5.72 13.55 -14.42
C ALA A 76 -5.20 14.15 -13.11
N PHE A 77 -4.52 13.37 -12.28
CA PHE A 77 -3.93 13.87 -11.05
C PHE A 77 -2.81 14.89 -11.31
N ASP A 78 -1.95 14.67 -12.28
CA ASP A 78 -0.89 15.64 -12.65
C ASP A 78 -1.48 16.97 -13.10
N ARG A 79 -2.51 16.94 -13.99
CA ARG A 79 -3.22 18.15 -14.43
C ARG A 79 -3.93 18.87 -13.29
N TRP A 80 -4.54 18.13 -12.38
CA TRP A 80 -5.18 18.69 -11.17
C TRP A 80 -4.13 19.35 -10.27
N TYR A 81 -3.03 18.66 -9.96
CA TYR A 81 -2.00 19.15 -9.06
C TYR A 81 -1.33 20.43 -9.58
N ARG A 82 -1.00 20.51 -10.88
CA ARG A 82 -0.41 21.70 -11.50
C ARG A 82 -1.31 22.94 -11.43
N ARG A 83 -2.62 22.76 -11.33
CA ARG A 83 -3.61 23.82 -11.16
C ARG A 83 -4.01 24.09 -9.70
N HIS A 84 -3.63 23.19 -8.81
CA HIS A 84 -3.95 23.28 -7.39
C HIS A 84 -2.98 24.23 -6.67
N GLY A 85 -3.46 24.90 -5.61
CA GLY A 85 -2.65 25.84 -4.82
C GLY A 85 -1.43 25.25 -4.14
N ASP A 86 -1.33 23.92 -4.00
CA ASP A 86 -0.16 23.25 -3.43
C ASP A 86 1.07 23.30 -4.37
N PHE A 87 0.84 23.34 -5.70
CA PHE A 87 1.93 23.24 -6.66
C PHE A 87 2.96 24.38 -6.54
N PRO A 88 2.58 25.67 -6.49
CA PRO A 88 3.54 26.77 -6.29
C PRO A 88 4.19 26.76 -4.90
N GLN A 89 3.59 26.07 -3.92
CA GLN A 89 4.14 25.96 -2.57
C GLN A 89 5.09 24.78 -2.40
N ASP A 90 5.21 23.90 -3.40
CA ASP A 90 6.10 22.75 -3.41
C ASP A 90 7.02 22.76 -4.65
N PRO A 91 7.98 23.69 -4.74
CA PRO A 91 8.86 23.81 -5.90
C PRO A 91 9.73 22.57 -6.14
N GLN A 92 9.95 21.76 -5.10
CA GLN A 92 10.67 20.49 -5.22
C GLN A 92 9.85 19.35 -5.83
N ALA A 93 8.53 19.52 -6.03
CA ALA A 93 7.70 18.49 -6.63
C ALA A 93 8.07 18.23 -8.09
N GLN A 94 8.41 19.28 -8.85
CA GLN A 94 8.76 19.17 -10.26
C GLN A 94 10.27 18.98 -10.44
N LEU A 95 10.63 17.98 -11.24
CA LEU A 95 12.01 17.70 -11.62
C LEU A 95 12.37 18.39 -12.95
N ALA A 96 13.66 18.41 -13.29
CA ALA A 96 14.17 19.03 -14.50
C ALA A 96 13.62 18.38 -15.78
N ASP A 97 13.26 17.10 -15.74
CA ASP A 97 12.63 16.37 -16.85
C ASP A 97 11.12 16.65 -17.00
N GLY A 98 10.57 17.55 -16.17
CA GLY A 98 9.15 17.91 -16.14
C GLY A 98 8.26 16.96 -15.36
N SER A 99 8.76 15.82 -14.88
CA SER A 99 8.01 14.90 -14.04
C SER A 99 7.70 15.52 -12.67
N VAL A 100 6.56 15.17 -12.09
CA VAL A 100 6.08 15.74 -10.83
C VAL A 100 5.86 14.65 -9.81
N TYR A 101 6.45 14.83 -8.61
CA TYR A 101 6.32 13.94 -7.47
C TYR A 101 5.82 14.72 -6.25
N PRO A 102 4.51 14.98 -6.14
CA PRO A 102 3.92 15.69 -5.01
C PRO A 102 4.13 15.00 -3.66
N GLN A 103 3.91 15.76 -2.61
CA GLN A 103 3.71 15.18 -1.28
C GLN A 103 2.50 14.23 -1.28
N ARG A 104 2.57 13.13 -0.52
CA ARG A 104 1.52 12.08 -0.54
C ARG A 104 0.12 12.60 -0.22
N GLY A 105 0.00 13.56 0.70
CA GLY A 105 -1.27 14.16 1.06
C GLY A 105 -2.02 14.82 -0.10
N ALA A 106 -1.32 15.32 -1.12
CA ALA A 106 -1.94 15.91 -2.29
C ALA A 106 -2.83 14.92 -3.06
N PHE A 107 -2.38 13.66 -3.20
CA PHE A 107 -3.21 12.64 -3.84
C PHE A 107 -4.44 12.28 -3.01
N GLY A 108 -4.34 12.27 -1.69
CA GLY A 108 -5.49 12.07 -0.80
C GLY A 108 -6.55 13.17 -1.00
N ARG A 109 -6.14 14.44 -1.09
CA ARG A 109 -7.05 15.57 -1.39
C ARG A 109 -7.72 15.42 -2.76
N TYR A 110 -6.95 15.06 -3.78
CA TYR A 110 -7.48 14.78 -5.12
C TYR A 110 -8.58 13.72 -5.10
N VAL A 111 -8.37 12.61 -4.38
CA VAL A 111 -9.38 11.55 -4.25
C VAL A 111 -10.62 12.05 -3.50
N GLN A 112 -10.43 12.78 -2.41
CA GLN A 112 -11.51 13.36 -1.62
C GLN A 112 -12.37 14.31 -2.44
N GLU A 113 -11.76 15.22 -3.21
CA GLU A 113 -12.49 16.17 -4.07
C GLU A 113 -13.30 15.46 -5.16
N ASN A 114 -12.71 14.46 -5.83
CA ASN A 114 -13.41 13.68 -6.83
C ASN A 114 -14.61 12.92 -6.24
N LEU A 115 -14.47 12.36 -5.05
CA LEU A 115 -15.55 11.69 -4.35
C LEU A 115 -16.66 12.68 -3.98
N ALA A 116 -16.31 13.86 -3.45
CA ALA A 116 -17.26 14.91 -3.11
C ALA A 116 -18.04 15.44 -4.35
N GLN A 117 -17.36 15.54 -5.50
CA GLN A 117 -18.02 15.89 -6.76
C GLN A 117 -18.99 14.79 -7.22
N ALA A 118 -18.58 13.51 -7.11
CA ALA A 118 -19.46 12.42 -7.47
C ALA A 118 -20.72 12.34 -6.59
N ILE A 119 -20.60 12.56 -5.28
CA ILE A 119 -21.76 12.60 -4.36
C ILE A 119 -22.77 13.66 -4.80
N LYS A 120 -22.31 14.81 -5.31
CA LYS A 120 -23.19 15.90 -5.79
C LYS A 120 -23.79 15.62 -7.16
N ALA A 121 -23.09 14.90 -8.02
CA ALA A 121 -23.46 14.72 -9.43
C ALA A 121 -24.40 13.53 -9.68
N TYR A 122 -24.41 12.52 -8.80
CA TYR A 122 -25.10 11.26 -9.02
C TYR A 122 -26.20 11.04 -8.00
N SER A 123 -27.23 10.26 -8.38
CA SER A 123 -28.44 10.02 -7.58
C SER A 123 -28.24 9.14 -6.34
N GLY A 124 -27.09 8.53 -6.17
CA GLY A 124 -26.78 7.71 -4.99
C GLY A 124 -26.48 8.56 -3.76
N SER A 125 -26.69 7.99 -2.58
CA SER A 125 -26.31 8.61 -1.31
C SER A 125 -25.07 7.95 -0.71
N LEU A 126 -24.15 8.74 -0.19
CA LEU A 126 -22.97 8.24 0.53
C LEU A 126 -22.91 8.86 1.93
N THR A 127 -22.85 7.98 2.93
CA THR A 127 -22.63 8.36 4.33
C THR A 127 -21.28 7.89 4.81
N HIS A 128 -20.46 8.79 5.33
CA HIS A 128 -19.21 8.46 6.02
C HIS A 128 -19.51 8.22 7.50
N ILE A 129 -19.33 6.97 7.96
CA ILE A 129 -19.47 6.57 9.36
C ILE A 129 -18.08 6.57 9.97
N ARG A 130 -17.81 7.59 10.82
CA ARG A 130 -16.49 7.86 11.40
C ARG A 130 -16.18 6.93 12.60
N GLU A 131 -16.36 5.65 12.38
CA GLU A 131 -16.16 4.61 13.37
C GLU A 131 -15.32 3.45 12.81
N ARG A 132 -14.91 2.55 13.69
CA ARG A 132 -14.33 1.26 13.30
C ARG A 132 -15.44 0.23 13.14
N ALA A 133 -15.30 -0.65 12.16
CA ALA A 133 -16.04 -1.91 12.17
C ALA A 133 -15.44 -2.80 13.27
N ALA A 134 -16.27 -3.22 14.22
CA ALA A 134 -15.85 -3.97 15.39
C ALA A 134 -16.31 -5.42 15.35
N GLY A 135 -17.45 -5.73 14.68
CA GLY A 135 -18.00 -7.07 14.66
C GLY A 135 -18.92 -7.33 13.46
N TRP A 136 -19.32 -8.58 13.32
CA TRP A 136 -20.28 -9.08 12.35
C TRP A 136 -21.31 -9.96 13.05
N HIS A 137 -22.59 -9.72 12.79
CA HIS A 137 -23.68 -10.53 13.33
C HIS A 137 -24.93 -10.41 12.47
N ASP A 138 -25.58 -11.54 12.13
CA ASP A 138 -26.84 -11.63 11.37
C ASP A 138 -26.85 -10.78 10.07
N GLY A 139 -25.79 -10.84 9.27
CA GLY A 139 -25.70 -10.08 8.04
C GLY A 139 -25.48 -8.57 8.24
N CYS A 140 -25.14 -8.14 9.46
CA CYS A 140 -24.89 -6.74 9.79
C CYS A 140 -23.42 -6.51 10.17
N VAL A 141 -22.85 -5.42 9.68
CA VAL A 141 -21.62 -4.84 10.23
C VAL A 141 -21.97 -4.13 11.53
N ILE A 142 -21.24 -4.43 12.59
CA ILE A 142 -21.36 -3.76 13.89
C ILE A 142 -20.19 -2.79 14.04
N THR A 143 -20.50 -1.52 14.29
CA THR A 143 -19.49 -0.50 14.55
C THR A 143 -19.02 -0.50 16.00
N ALA A 144 -17.97 0.23 16.31
CA ALA A 144 -17.42 0.33 17.66
C ALA A 144 -18.40 0.94 18.68
N GLU A 145 -19.31 1.82 18.22
CA GLU A 145 -20.36 2.45 19.03
C GLU A 145 -21.67 1.64 19.03
N GLY A 146 -21.65 0.44 18.42
CA GLY A 146 -22.79 -0.49 18.43
C GLY A 146 -23.81 -0.27 17.33
N GLN A 147 -23.59 0.63 16.37
CA GLN A 147 -24.48 0.79 15.23
C GLN A 147 -24.49 -0.49 14.39
N ARG A 148 -25.70 -0.92 13.99
CA ARG A 148 -25.91 -2.10 13.11
C ARG A 148 -26.20 -1.64 11.69
N LEU A 149 -25.36 -2.04 10.75
CA LEU A 149 -25.49 -1.72 9.34
C LEU A 149 -25.80 -3.00 8.54
N ARG A 150 -27.08 -3.19 8.22
CA ARG A 150 -27.50 -4.28 7.33
C ARG A 150 -27.06 -3.96 5.91
N ALA A 151 -26.34 -4.87 5.27
CA ALA A 151 -25.82 -4.68 3.93
C ALA A 151 -26.48 -5.65 2.93
N ASP A 152 -26.90 -5.14 1.76
CA ASP A 152 -27.20 -5.95 0.60
C ASP A 152 -25.94 -6.42 -0.11
N GLY A 153 -24.85 -5.68 0.05
CA GLY A 153 -23.49 -6.03 -0.35
C GLY A 153 -22.45 -5.42 0.60
N LEU A 154 -21.41 -6.18 0.92
CA LEU A 154 -20.30 -5.76 1.78
C LEU A 154 -19.01 -5.72 0.97
N VAL A 155 -18.29 -4.59 1.01
CA VAL A 155 -16.97 -4.44 0.41
C VAL A 155 -15.92 -4.27 1.51
N LEU A 156 -14.95 -5.18 1.54
CA LEU A 156 -13.80 -5.13 2.44
C LEU A 156 -12.65 -4.41 1.75
N ALA A 157 -12.41 -3.16 2.11
CA ALA A 157 -11.30 -2.34 1.60
C ALA A 157 -10.21 -2.15 2.68
N VAL A 158 -9.97 -3.18 3.47
CA VAL A 158 -9.02 -3.26 4.58
C VAL A 158 -7.73 -3.94 4.12
N SER A 159 -6.56 -3.34 4.36
CA SER A 159 -5.35 -3.90 3.75
C SER A 159 -4.06 -3.80 4.56
N HIS A 160 -3.97 -2.88 5.50
CA HIS A 160 -2.72 -2.64 6.21
C HIS A 160 -2.90 -2.75 7.72
N PRO A 161 -2.75 -3.98 8.28
CA PRO A 161 -2.69 -4.14 9.72
C PRO A 161 -1.45 -3.43 10.29
N PRO A 162 -1.45 -3.07 11.59
CA PRO A 162 -0.26 -2.55 12.24
C PRO A 162 0.92 -3.49 12.06
N PRO A 163 2.16 -2.97 12.00
CA PRO A 163 3.36 -3.79 12.04
C PRO A 163 3.38 -4.61 13.33
N ARG A 164 3.73 -5.89 13.23
CA ARG A 164 4.00 -6.70 14.43
C ARG A 164 5.31 -6.23 15.04
N LEU A 165 5.30 -6.00 16.36
CA LEU A 165 6.52 -5.69 17.09
C LEU A 165 7.41 -6.95 17.14
N PRO A 166 8.65 -6.91 16.59
CA PRO A 166 9.55 -8.05 16.62
C PRO A 166 9.82 -8.52 18.06
N LYS A 167 9.85 -9.84 18.31
CA LYS A 167 10.05 -10.39 19.66
C LYS A 167 11.26 -9.80 20.38
N VAL A 168 12.35 -9.59 19.65
CA VAL A 168 13.63 -9.06 20.19
C VAL A 168 13.53 -7.64 20.74
N VAL A 169 12.48 -6.86 20.38
CA VAL A 169 12.28 -5.48 20.86
C VAL A 169 11.04 -5.35 21.76
N GLN A 170 10.32 -6.43 22.04
CA GLN A 170 9.09 -6.38 22.86
C GLN A 170 9.32 -5.87 24.27
N HIS A 171 10.45 -6.21 24.88
CA HIS A 171 10.79 -5.78 26.26
C HIS A 171 11.05 -4.28 26.38
N VAL A 172 11.29 -3.58 25.24
CA VAL A 172 11.45 -2.13 25.17
C VAL A 172 10.29 -1.42 24.46
N ALA A 173 9.15 -2.10 24.32
CA ALA A 173 7.99 -1.59 23.55
C ALA A 173 7.50 -0.20 24.02
N GLN A 174 7.66 0.14 25.28
CA GLN A 174 7.25 1.41 25.87
C GLN A 174 8.40 2.43 26.00
N HIS A 175 9.59 2.09 25.53
CA HIS A 175 10.73 2.98 25.64
C HIS A 175 10.55 4.22 24.73
N PRO A 176 10.71 5.46 25.22
CA PRO A 176 10.38 6.68 24.46
C PRO A 176 11.23 6.87 23.21
N ARG A 177 12.41 6.25 23.14
CA ARG A 177 13.32 6.29 21.99
C ARG A 177 13.14 5.12 21.01
N LEU A 178 12.17 4.20 21.28
CA LEU A 178 11.71 3.22 20.31
C LEU A 178 10.56 3.82 19.49
N ILE A 179 10.80 4.10 18.22
CA ILE A 179 9.77 4.58 17.29
C ILE A 179 9.21 3.38 16.54
N ALA A 180 8.19 2.75 17.14
CA ALA A 180 7.55 1.56 16.56
C ALA A 180 6.70 1.89 15.31
N ASN A 181 6.19 3.11 15.20
CA ASN A 181 5.41 3.58 14.06
C ASN A 181 5.88 4.98 13.60
N PRO A 182 6.80 5.05 12.62
CA PRO A 182 7.30 6.33 12.11
C PRO A 182 6.27 7.15 11.31
N TRP A 183 5.13 6.55 10.95
CA TRP A 183 4.05 7.21 10.22
C TRP A 183 3.13 8.05 11.10
N ARG A 184 3.23 7.91 12.41
CA ARG A 184 2.50 8.76 13.35
C ARG A 184 3.02 10.20 13.22
N ALA A 185 2.10 11.15 13.11
CA ALA A 185 2.46 12.56 13.02
C ALA A 185 3.43 12.98 14.15
N GLY A 186 4.52 13.63 13.80
CA GLY A 186 5.54 14.08 14.74
C GLY A 186 6.46 12.98 15.31
N ALA A 187 6.30 11.70 14.94
CA ALA A 187 7.08 10.61 15.52
C ALA A 187 8.59 10.78 15.37
N LEU A 188 9.05 11.37 14.26
CA LEU A 188 10.47 11.60 13.98
C LEU A 188 10.95 12.97 14.47
N ALA A 189 10.05 13.88 14.82
CA ALA A 189 10.42 15.26 15.24
C ALA A 189 11.16 15.30 16.59
N ALA A 190 11.00 14.26 17.42
CA ALA A 190 11.69 14.16 18.71
C ALA A 190 13.14 13.67 18.59
N ILE A 191 13.60 13.26 17.41
CA ILE A 191 14.97 12.80 17.21
C ILE A 191 15.91 14.02 17.16
N PRO A 192 16.89 14.16 18.08
CA PRO A 192 17.87 15.24 18.04
C PRO A 192 18.73 15.19 16.77
N LEU A 193 19.19 16.35 16.30
CA LEU A 193 19.93 16.47 15.04
C LEU A 193 21.22 15.64 14.99
N ASN A 194 21.85 15.42 16.14
CA ASN A 194 23.12 14.68 16.24
C ASN A 194 22.95 13.24 16.79
N ALA A 195 21.69 12.78 16.98
CA ALA A 195 21.44 11.45 17.53
C ALA A 195 21.91 10.34 16.58
N ARG A 196 22.42 9.25 17.16
CA ARG A 196 22.69 8.00 16.44
C ARG A 196 21.38 7.24 16.26
N VAL A 197 20.97 6.99 15.02
CA VAL A 197 19.68 6.37 14.70
C VAL A 197 19.90 5.02 14.03
N ALA A 198 19.28 3.96 14.56
CA ALA A 198 19.14 2.70 13.84
C ALA A 198 17.73 2.57 13.24
N ILE A 199 17.64 2.05 12.02
CA ILE A 199 16.37 1.78 11.33
C ILE A 199 16.31 0.29 11.00
N MET A 200 15.35 -0.42 11.61
CA MET A 200 15.10 -1.82 11.35
C MET A 200 14.16 -1.99 10.15
N GLY A 201 14.72 -2.27 8.99
CA GLY A 201 14.08 -2.32 7.68
C GLY A 201 14.82 -1.43 6.69
N THR A 202 14.80 -1.81 5.39
CA THR A 202 15.61 -1.13 4.36
C THR A 202 14.80 -0.81 3.08
N ALA A 203 13.46 -0.92 3.14
CA ALA A 203 12.58 -0.66 2.01
C ALA A 203 12.01 0.77 2.02
N LEU A 204 10.84 0.98 1.42
CA LEU A 204 10.22 2.30 1.22
C LEU A 204 10.07 3.11 2.52
N SER A 205 9.63 2.47 3.61
CA SER A 205 9.43 3.18 4.89
C SER A 205 10.75 3.70 5.48
N MET A 206 11.85 2.95 5.31
CA MET A 206 13.18 3.44 5.68
C MET A 206 13.57 4.66 4.85
N ALA A 207 13.30 4.63 3.55
CA ALA A 207 13.62 5.74 2.66
C ALA A 207 12.88 7.02 3.08
N ASP A 208 11.60 6.91 3.46
CA ASP A 208 10.84 8.05 4.00
C ASP A 208 11.42 8.56 5.33
N VAL A 209 11.82 7.67 6.24
CA VAL A 209 12.46 8.07 7.51
C VAL A 209 13.77 8.82 7.24
N VAL A 210 14.63 8.32 6.34
CA VAL A 210 15.89 8.99 5.98
C VAL A 210 15.63 10.35 5.33
N ALA A 211 14.63 10.45 4.44
CA ALA A 211 14.26 11.72 3.83
C ALA A 211 13.72 12.73 4.86
N SER A 212 12.94 12.29 5.84
CA SER A 212 12.47 13.13 6.94
C SER A 212 13.64 13.64 7.81
N LEU A 213 14.57 12.77 8.21
CA LEU A 213 15.75 13.13 8.97
C LEU A 213 16.63 14.13 8.18
N HIS A 214 16.85 13.87 6.89
CA HIS A 214 17.59 14.77 6.00
C HIS A 214 16.93 16.16 5.94
N ARG A 215 15.62 16.24 5.71
CA ARG A 215 14.87 17.49 5.70
C ARG A 215 14.96 18.26 7.02
N GLN A 216 15.01 17.55 8.15
CA GLN A 216 15.18 18.15 9.48
C GLN A 216 16.61 18.68 9.73
N GLY A 217 17.56 18.40 8.84
CA GLY A 217 18.97 18.77 9.02
C GLY A 217 19.74 17.83 9.95
N HIS A 218 19.30 16.58 10.09
CA HIS A 218 19.93 15.58 10.95
C HIS A 218 21.36 15.25 10.47
N GLN A 219 22.33 15.41 11.35
CA GLN A 219 23.78 15.24 11.12
C GLN A 219 24.33 13.95 11.75
N GLY A 220 23.59 13.35 12.68
CA GLY A 220 24.01 12.12 13.35
C GLY A 220 24.06 10.92 12.41
N THR A 221 24.70 9.83 12.85
CA THR A 221 24.81 8.62 12.06
C THR A 221 23.46 7.89 11.97
N THR A 222 23.12 7.39 10.80
CA THR A 222 21.93 6.60 10.53
C THR A 222 22.32 5.23 9.97
N LEU A 223 22.02 4.15 10.69
CA LEU A 223 22.24 2.77 10.26
C LEU A 223 20.92 2.10 9.91
N ALA A 224 20.69 1.79 8.65
CA ALA A 224 19.57 0.95 8.25
C ALA A 224 20.02 -0.52 8.12
N PHE A 225 19.25 -1.46 8.66
CA PHE A 225 19.60 -2.87 8.55
C PHE A 225 18.38 -3.75 8.27
N SER A 226 18.60 -4.80 7.50
CA SER A 226 17.64 -5.87 7.25
C SER A 226 18.36 -7.17 6.92
N ARG A 227 17.64 -8.30 6.92
CA ARG A 227 18.22 -9.63 6.62
C ARG A 227 19.04 -9.70 5.34
N HIS A 228 18.77 -8.83 4.38
CA HIS A 228 19.45 -8.80 3.08
C HIS A 228 20.12 -7.47 2.75
N GLY A 229 19.90 -6.42 3.51
CA GLY A 229 20.44 -5.08 3.28
C GLY A 229 20.05 -4.43 1.95
N LEU A 230 19.02 -4.96 1.28
CA LEU A 230 18.57 -4.46 -0.02
C LEU A 230 17.78 -3.16 0.15
N LEU A 231 18.13 -2.15 -0.64
CA LEU A 231 17.44 -0.85 -0.67
C LEU A 231 16.49 -0.76 -1.87
N SER A 232 15.34 -0.10 -1.68
CA SER A 232 14.46 0.26 -2.80
C SER A 232 15.20 1.14 -3.80
N ARG A 233 15.02 0.87 -5.08
CA ARG A 233 15.69 1.57 -6.18
C ARG A 233 14.96 2.85 -6.55
N ALA A 234 15.67 3.81 -7.16
CA ALA A 234 15.08 5.00 -7.72
C ALA A 234 14.28 4.73 -9.00
N ASN A 235 13.33 5.62 -9.31
CA ASN A 235 12.67 5.64 -10.60
C ASN A 235 13.65 6.00 -11.73
N ALA A 236 13.33 5.54 -12.95
CA ALA A 236 13.98 6.02 -14.15
C ALA A 236 13.39 7.38 -14.56
N PRO A 237 14.11 8.17 -15.38
CA PRO A 237 13.53 9.32 -16.07
C PRO A 237 12.27 8.94 -16.84
N LEU A 238 11.30 9.84 -16.91
CA LEU A 238 9.98 9.58 -17.51
C LEU A 238 10.04 9.27 -19.02
N ALA A 239 11.04 9.80 -19.71
CA ALA A 239 11.21 9.69 -21.17
C ALA A 239 11.67 8.31 -21.67
N ALA A 240 11.90 7.34 -20.76
CA ALA A 240 12.30 5.99 -21.19
C ALA A 240 11.15 5.29 -21.93
N SER A 241 11.39 4.90 -23.18
CA SER A 241 10.46 4.09 -23.97
C SER A 241 10.21 2.74 -23.29
N ALA A 242 9.01 2.18 -23.49
CA ALA A 242 8.66 0.88 -22.93
C ALA A 242 9.42 -0.24 -23.65
N TRP A 243 10.01 -1.16 -22.87
CA TRP A 243 10.57 -2.40 -23.40
C TRP A 243 9.46 -3.31 -23.92
N GLN A 244 9.59 -3.79 -25.15
CA GLN A 244 8.60 -4.64 -25.81
C GLN A 244 9.00 -6.12 -25.69
N ALA A 245 8.42 -6.83 -24.74
CA ALA A 245 8.61 -8.28 -24.57
C ALA A 245 7.40 -8.90 -23.86
N SER A 246 7.11 -10.18 -24.16
CA SER A 246 6.12 -10.96 -23.44
C SER A 246 6.79 -11.87 -22.43
N TYR A 247 6.28 -11.87 -21.18
CA TYR A 247 6.72 -12.72 -20.08
C TYR A 247 5.61 -13.65 -19.59
N GLN A 248 4.52 -13.76 -20.36
CA GLN A 248 3.33 -14.51 -19.95
C GLN A 248 3.48 -16.03 -20.05
N THR A 249 4.43 -16.52 -20.85
CA THR A 249 4.62 -17.96 -21.07
C THR A 249 5.87 -18.50 -20.35
N GLY A 250 5.89 -19.80 -20.10
CA GLY A 250 7.02 -20.51 -19.49
C GLY A 250 6.96 -20.61 -17.96
N THR A 251 7.88 -21.37 -17.41
CA THR A 251 8.07 -21.55 -15.96
C THR A 251 8.67 -20.31 -15.31
N LEU A 252 8.54 -20.18 -13.99
CA LEU A 252 9.17 -19.10 -13.22
C LEU A 252 10.68 -18.95 -13.52
N ARG A 253 11.38 -20.07 -13.69
CA ARG A 253 12.82 -20.09 -14.01
C ARG A 253 13.10 -19.55 -15.43
N GLN A 254 12.30 -19.93 -16.41
CA GLN A 254 12.43 -19.43 -17.79
C GLN A 254 12.16 -17.92 -17.87
N ARG A 255 11.10 -17.44 -17.24
CA ARG A 255 10.80 -16.01 -17.13
C ARG A 255 11.96 -15.24 -16.52
N LEU A 256 12.53 -15.74 -15.40
CA LEU A 256 13.66 -15.08 -14.75
C LEU A 256 14.91 -15.04 -15.65
N ARG A 257 15.20 -16.10 -16.42
CA ARG A 257 16.29 -16.10 -17.40
C ARG A 257 16.06 -15.07 -18.50
N GLN A 258 14.84 -15.00 -19.04
CA GLN A 258 14.48 -14.03 -20.06
C GLN A 258 14.64 -12.60 -19.56
N ILE A 259 14.08 -12.25 -18.38
CA ILE A 259 14.23 -10.93 -17.76
C ILE A 259 15.70 -10.54 -17.62
N ARG A 260 16.55 -11.46 -17.14
CA ARG A 260 18.00 -11.23 -17.00
C ARG A 260 18.71 -11.04 -18.33
N ALA A 261 18.27 -11.71 -19.40
CA ALA A 261 18.81 -11.54 -20.73
C ALA A 261 18.34 -10.22 -21.38
N ASP A 262 17.14 -9.79 -21.08
CA ASP A 262 16.54 -8.57 -21.67
C ASP A 262 17.14 -7.28 -21.09
N ILE A 263 17.59 -7.29 -19.82
CA ILE A 263 18.20 -6.12 -19.19
C ILE A 263 19.42 -5.60 -19.99
N PRO A 264 20.45 -6.39 -20.31
CA PRO A 264 21.55 -5.90 -21.13
C PRO A 264 21.15 -5.59 -22.59
N ARG A 265 20.15 -6.25 -23.14
CA ARG A 265 19.59 -5.93 -24.46
C ARG A 265 18.92 -4.57 -24.48
N ALA A 266 18.14 -4.25 -23.44
CA ALA A 266 17.55 -2.94 -23.26
C ALA A 266 18.62 -1.86 -23.11
N ALA A 267 19.66 -2.12 -22.31
CA ALA A 267 20.79 -1.21 -22.12
C ALA A 267 21.52 -0.91 -23.44
N ALA A 268 21.70 -1.90 -24.33
CA ALA A 268 22.28 -1.73 -25.66
C ALA A 268 21.41 -0.83 -26.58
N GLN A 269 20.12 -0.67 -26.27
CA GLN A 269 19.20 0.25 -26.96
C GLN A 269 19.02 1.58 -26.21
N GLY A 270 19.86 1.90 -25.23
CA GLY A 270 19.77 3.10 -24.42
C GLY A 270 18.63 3.11 -23.40
N LEU A 271 17.97 1.95 -23.15
CA LEU A 271 16.88 1.85 -22.20
C LEU A 271 17.39 1.40 -20.81
N PRO A 272 16.93 2.01 -19.73
CA PRO A 272 17.30 1.61 -18.39
C PRO A 272 16.60 0.28 -18.01
N TRP A 273 17.18 -0.47 -17.05
CA TRP A 273 16.62 -1.72 -16.55
C TRP A 273 15.17 -1.59 -16.08
N GLN A 274 14.77 -0.39 -15.65
CA GLN A 274 13.40 -0.09 -15.22
C GLN A 274 12.38 -0.36 -16.33
N ALA A 275 12.73 -0.09 -17.60
CA ALA A 275 11.85 -0.34 -18.73
C ALA A 275 11.49 -1.84 -18.85
N VAL A 276 12.47 -2.73 -18.63
CA VAL A 276 12.25 -4.20 -18.64
C VAL A 276 11.33 -4.60 -17.48
N LEU A 277 11.61 -4.10 -16.27
CA LEU A 277 10.80 -4.45 -15.08
C LEU A 277 9.38 -3.85 -15.14
N ASP A 278 9.20 -2.71 -15.79
CA ASP A 278 7.88 -2.13 -16.03
C ASP A 278 7.07 -2.96 -17.05
N ALA A 279 7.73 -3.54 -18.07
CA ALA A 279 7.10 -4.50 -18.98
C ALA A 279 6.70 -5.81 -18.27
N VAL A 280 7.51 -6.31 -17.34
CA VAL A 280 7.11 -7.44 -16.48
C VAL A 280 5.94 -7.07 -15.60
N ARG A 281 5.96 -5.88 -15.01
CA ARG A 281 4.91 -5.38 -14.12
C ARG A 281 3.56 -5.24 -14.82
N SER A 282 3.53 -4.71 -16.04
CA SER A 282 2.29 -4.56 -16.80
C SER A 282 1.59 -5.91 -17.06
N GLN A 283 2.36 -7.00 -17.09
CA GLN A 283 1.89 -8.37 -17.27
C GLN A 283 1.76 -9.13 -15.91
N GLY A 284 2.09 -8.47 -14.80
CA GLY A 284 2.30 -9.11 -13.50
C GLY A 284 1.10 -9.87 -12.98
N GLN A 285 -0.12 -9.37 -13.20
CA GLN A 285 -1.35 -10.06 -12.80
C GLN A 285 -1.55 -11.36 -13.58
N THR A 286 -1.41 -11.33 -14.90
CA THR A 286 -1.52 -12.52 -15.76
C THR A 286 -0.45 -13.55 -15.41
N ILE A 287 0.80 -13.10 -15.25
CA ILE A 287 1.92 -13.96 -14.82
C ILE A 287 1.58 -14.65 -13.51
N TRP A 288 1.15 -13.88 -12.50
CA TRP A 288 0.83 -14.40 -11.17
C TRP A 288 -0.30 -15.44 -11.20
N GLN A 289 -1.36 -15.18 -11.96
CA GLN A 289 -2.50 -16.09 -12.09
C GLN A 289 -2.14 -17.43 -12.77
N GLN A 290 -1.16 -17.41 -13.66
CA GLN A 290 -0.68 -18.63 -14.36
C GLN A 290 0.31 -19.45 -13.53
N LEU A 291 0.93 -18.86 -12.50
CA LEU A 291 1.83 -19.61 -11.62
C LEU A 291 1.04 -20.65 -10.81
N THR A 292 1.58 -21.86 -10.73
CA THR A 292 1.10 -22.86 -9.78
C THR A 292 1.30 -22.38 -8.34
N GLU A 293 0.57 -22.95 -7.39
CA GLU A 293 0.74 -22.60 -5.98
C GLU A 293 2.16 -22.84 -5.48
N ALA A 294 2.81 -23.92 -5.94
CA ALA A 294 4.21 -24.21 -5.64
C ALA A 294 5.16 -23.13 -6.16
N GLU A 295 4.97 -22.66 -7.39
CA GLU A 295 5.77 -21.57 -7.96
C GLU A 295 5.52 -20.24 -7.24
N LYS A 296 4.27 -19.94 -6.86
CA LYS A 296 3.95 -18.76 -6.01
C LYS A 296 4.69 -18.81 -4.68
N ARG A 297 4.66 -19.96 -3.99
CA ARG A 297 5.42 -20.16 -2.74
C ARG A 297 6.92 -20.02 -2.95
N GLN A 298 7.46 -20.55 -4.06
CA GLN A 298 8.88 -20.43 -4.43
C GLN A 298 9.25 -18.96 -4.69
N PHE A 299 8.41 -18.22 -5.44
CA PHE A 299 8.60 -16.79 -5.67
C PHE A 299 8.60 -16.00 -4.35
N LEU A 300 7.61 -16.20 -3.50
CA LEU A 300 7.49 -15.50 -2.21
C LEU A 300 8.70 -15.76 -1.30
N ARG A 301 9.21 -17.00 -1.29
CA ARG A 301 10.38 -17.40 -0.46
C ARG A 301 11.69 -16.84 -0.98
N HIS A 302 11.93 -16.87 -2.28
CA HIS A 302 13.28 -16.68 -2.85
C HIS A 302 13.41 -15.38 -3.66
N LEU A 303 12.38 -14.94 -4.39
CA LEU A 303 12.45 -13.85 -5.36
C LEU A 303 11.80 -12.57 -4.90
N ARG A 304 10.77 -12.64 -4.05
CA ARG A 304 9.97 -11.47 -3.64
C ARG A 304 10.84 -10.29 -3.19
N ARG A 305 11.85 -10.52 -2.35
CA ARG A 305 12.72 -9.44 -1.86
C ARG A 305 13.47 -8.69 -2.97
N PHE A 306 13.87 -9.39 -4.03
CA PHE A 306 14.50 -8.77 -5.20
C PHE A 306 13.46 -8.04 -6.05
N TRP A 307 12.30 -8.67 -6.25
CA TRP A 307 11.19 -8.04 -6.94
C TRP A 307 10.77 -6.74 -6.24
N ASP A 308 10.53 -6.78 -4.95
CA ASP A 308 10.03 -5.65 -4.18
C ASP A 308 10.94 -4.42 -4.29
N VAL A 309 12.26 -4.55 -4.17
CA VAL A 309 13.18 -3.39 -4.23
C VAL A 309 13.33 -2.80 -5.63
N HIS A 310 13.06 -3.56 -6.68
CA HIS A 310 13.08 -3.07 -8.06
C HIS A 310 11.71 -2.57 -8.52
N ARG A 311 10.66 -3.14 -7.96
CA ARG A 311 9.26 -2.83 -8.29
C ARG A 311 8.72 -1.62 -7.50
N TYR A 312 8.96 -1.60 -6.19
CA TYR A 312 8.55 -0.51 -5.31
C TYR A 312 9.68 0.49 -5.17
N ARG A 313 9.73 1.40 -6.12
CA ARG A 313 10.78 2.43 -6.24
C ARG A 313 10.47 3.61 -5.36
N ILE A 314 11.46 4.46 -5.14
CA ILE A 314 11.35 5.71 -4.37
C ILE A 314 11.35 6.90 -5.32
N ALA A 315 10.75 8.01 -4.87
CA ALA A 315 10.81 9.28 -5.59
C ALA A 315 12.26 9.76 -5.74
N PRO A 316 12.61 10.44 -6.84
CA PRO A 316 13.97 10.95 -7.06
C PRO A 316 14.49 11.83 -5.93
N GLN A 317 13.64 12.68 -5.34
CA GLN A 317 14.01 13.55 -4.21
C GLN A 317 14.39 12.72 -2.96
N VAL A 318 13.68 11.62 -2.70
CA VAL A 318 13.99 10.70 -1.61
C VAL A 318 15.29 9.94 -1.89
N ALA A 319 15.51 9.54 -3.15
CA ALA A 319 16.75 8.90 -3.57
C ALA A 319 17.95 9.85 -3.42
N GLN A 320 17.77 11.12 -3.74
CA GLN A 320 18.79 12.16 -3.56
C GLN A 320 19.14 12.34 -2.09
N ALA A 321 18.16 12.47 -1.18
CA ALA A 321 18.42 12.59 0.25
C ALA A 321 19.25 11.43 0.81
N ILE A 322 18.94 10.19 0.37
CA ILE A 322 19.73 9.00 0.75
C ILE A 322 21.15 9.08 0.16
N ALA A 323 21.30 9.52 -1.09
CA ALA A 323 22.60 9.63 -1.75
C ALA A 323 23.48 10.68 -1.06
N GLU A 324 22.94 11.84 -0.70
CA GLU A 324 23.64 12.90 0.02
C GLU A 324 24.11 12.42 1.40
N LYS A 325 23.22 11.84 2.22
CA LYS A 325 23.59 11.27 3.52
C LYS A 325 24.57 10.10 3.42
N ARG A 326 24.64 9.43 2.30
CA ARG A 326 25.67 8.41 2.04
C ARG A 326 27.00 9.03 1.66
N ALA A 327 26.98 10.09 0.85
CA ALA A 327 28.19 10.79 0.41
C ALA A 327 28.90 11.51 1.57
N ASP A 328 28.14 12.07 2.51
CA ASP A 328 28.68 12.70 3.73
C ASP A 328 29.04 11.71 4.86
N GLY A 329 28.81 10.39 4.61
CA GLY A 329 29.14 9.32 5.56
C GLY A 329 28.15 9.17 6.73
N THR A 330 27.05 9.93 6.76
CA THR A 330 26.05 9.87 7.85
C THR A 330 25.01 8.77 7.67
N PHE A 331 24.94 8.11 6.49
CA PHE A 331 24.06 6.97 6.25
C PHE A 331 24.81 5.74 5.77
N ARG A 332 24.52 4.60 6.39
CA ARG A 332 24.97 3.27 5.93
C ARG A 332 23.87 2.22 6.02
N SER A 333 23.95 1.19 5.19
CA SER A 333 23.04 0.04 5.23
C SER A 333 23.80 -1.26 5.47
N LEU A 334 23.19 -2.19 6.22
CA LEU A 334 23.81 -3.43 6.62
C LEU A 334 22.87 -4.63 6.36
N ALA A 335 23.41 -5.69 5.78
CA ALA A 335 22.74 -6.99 5.70
C ALA A 335 22.95 -7.74 7.02
N ALA A 336 22.02 -7.57 7.97
CA ALA A 336 22.11 -8.14 9.30
C ALA A 336 20.74 -8.42 9.91
N ARG A 337 20.73 -9.26 10.94
CA ARG A 337 19.57 -9.54 11.80
C ARG A 337 19.87 -9.08 13.22
N LEU A 338 18.93 -8.40 13.84
CA LEU A 338 18.98 -8.09 15.25
C LEU A 338 18.80 -9.39 16.07
N GLN A 339 19.84 -9.79 16.82
CA GLN A 339 19.83 -10.98 17.68
C GLN A 339 19.43 -10.65 19.11
N ALA A 340 19.98 -9.56 19.63
CA ALA A 340 19.66 -9.05 20.96
C ALA A 340 19.66 -7.51 20.96
N LEU A 341 18.93 -6.96 21.90
CA LEU A 341 18.89 -5.56 22.22
C LEU A 341 18.92 -5.41 23.73
N THR A 342 19.83 -4.60 24.25
CA THR A 342 19.89 -4.19 25.65
C THR A 342 19.81 -2.67 25.73
N VAL A 343 19.47 -2.16 26.92
CA VAL A 343 19.40 -0.72 27.20
C VAL A 343 20.42 -0.42 28.29
N GLU A 344 21.34 0.49 28.01
CA GLU A 344 22.35 0.98 28.96
C GLU A 344 22.13 2.48 29.15
N GLY A 345 21.53 2.86 30.26
CA GLY A 345 21.03 4.22 30.48
C GLY A 345 19.94 4.57 29.46
N GLU A 346 20.23 5.50 28.56
CA GLU A 346 19.34 5.95 27.48
C GLU A 346 19.74 5.44 26.10
N VAL A 347 20.73 4.55 26.01
CA VAL A 347 21.32 4.05 24.76
C VAL A 347 20.87 2.64 24.50
N PHE A 348 20.49 2.35 23.27
CA PHE A 348 20.25 0.97 22.82
C PHE A 348 21.56 0.35 22.33
N CYS A 349 21.91 -0.81 22.88
CA CYS A 349 23.01 -1.65 22.43
C CYS A 349 22.46 -2.79 21.57
N LEU A 350 22.69 -2.74 20.27
CA LEU A 350 22.19 -3.68 19.28
C LEU A 350 23.24 -4.74 18.94
N GLN A 351 22.92 -6.01 19.12
CA GLN A 351 23.72 -7.13 18.63
C GLN A 351 23.21 -7.53 17.24
N LEU A 352 23.99 -7.27 16.21
CA LEU A 352 23.65 -7.50 14.81
C LEU A 352 24.44 -8.65 14.21
N ALA A 353 23.76 -9.78 13.94
CA ALA A 353 24.36 -10.88 13.19
C ALA A 353 24.41 -10.54 11.70
N GLN A 354 25.59 -10.41 11.15
CA GLN A 354 25.80 -10.09 9.74
C GLN A 354 25.52 -11.30 8.84
N ARG A 355 24.99 -11.04 7.65
CA ARG A 355 24.77 -12.09 6.65
C ARG A 355 26.08 -12.69 6.11
N SER A 356 27.14 -11.91 6.07
CA SER A 356 28.50 -12.34 5.69
C SER A 356 29.20 -13.19 6.74
N GLY A 357 28.60 -13.37 7.90
CA GLY A 357 29.19 -13.98 9.08
C GLY A 357 29.67 -12.94 10.11
N GLY A 358 29.77 -13.38 11.36
CA GLY A 358 30.17 -12.54 12.47
C GLY A 358 29.03 -11.71 13.08
N THR A 359 29.37 -11.02 14.15
CA THR A 359 28.47 -10.16 14.92
C THR A 359 29.08 -8.78 15.09
N VAL A 360 28.26 -7.75 14.92
CA VAL A 360 28.64 -6.35 15.17
C VAL A 360 27.76 -5.81 16.30
N TRP A 361 28.38 -5.13 17.25
CA TRP A 361 27.70 -4.36 18.27
C TRP A 361 27.55 -2.92 17.80
N GLN A 362 26.38 -2.35 17.99
CA GLN A 362 26.08 -0.99 17.59
C GLN A 362 25.29 -0.28 18.68
N GLU A 363 25.85 0.80 19.20
CA GLU A 363 25.16 1.72 20.10
C GLU A 363 24.39 2.75 19.29
N VAL A 364 23.15 3.00 19.68
CA VAL A 364 22.28 4.02 19.06
C VAL A 364 21.38 4.68 20.10
N ASP A 365 21.04 5.93 19.84
CA ASP A 365 20.17 6.71 20.72
C ASP A 365 18.69 6.47 20.41
N TYR A 366 18.35 6.17 19.15
CA TYR A 366 16.99 5.87 18.70
C TYR A 366 16.95 4.63 17.83
N LEU A 367 15.87 3.84 18.01
CA LEU A 367 15.55 2.70 17.14
C LEU A 367 14.21 2.94 16.46
N VAL A 368 14.20 2.98 15.13
CA VAL A 368 13.01 3.16 14.30
C VAL A 368 12.64 1.85 13.61
N LEU A 369 11.39 1.41 13.74
CA LEU A 369 10.92 0.19 13.11
C LEU A 369 10.21 0.50 11.78
N THR A 370 10.72 -0.09 10.70
CA THR A 370 10.14 0.03 9.34
C THR A 370 9.90 -1.36 8.73
N THR A 371 9.48 -2.33 9.55
CA THR A 371 9.31 -3.74 9.18
C THR A 371 8.10 -4.00 8.28
N GLY A 372 7.24 -3.00 8.09
CA GLY A 372 6.03 -3.09 7.27
C GLY A 372 4.86 -3.79 7.96
N PRO A 373 3.66 -3.75 7.36
CA PRO A 373 2.45 -4.35 7.92
C PRO A 373 2.52 -5.89 7.91
N ASP A 374 1.96 -6.52 8.94
CA ASP A 374 1.88 -7.98 9.05
C ASP A 374 0.66 -8.52 8.28
N HIS A 375 0.79 -8.64 6.99
CA HIS A 375 -0.30 -9.12 6.12
C HIS A 375 -0.72 -10.57 6.38
N ALA A 376 0.16 -11.41 6.92
CA ALA A 376 -0.17 -12.79 7.24
C ALA A 376 -1.20 -12.87 8.37
N ASP A 377 -1.21 -11.87 9.23
CA ASP A 377 -2.09 -11.75 10.38
C ASP A 377 -3.31 -10.82 10.14
N LEU A 378 -3.58 -10.47 8.87
CA LEU A 378 -4.62 -9.49 8.52
C LEU A 378 -5.97 -9.83 9.14
N VAL A 379 -6.41 -11.09 9.03
CA VAL A 379 -7.72 -11.53 9.52
C VAL A 379 -7.73 -11.62 11.05
N ALA A 380 -6.70 -12.21 11.65
CA ALA A 380 -6.65 -12.42 13.10
C ALA A 380 -6.38 -11.13 13.89
N SER A 381 -5.74 -10.13 13.28
CA SER A 381 -5.41 -8.85 13.94
C SER A 381 -6.57 -7.85 14.01
N GLN A 382 -7.69 -8.13 13.34
CA GLN A 382 -8.84 -7.23 13.27
C GLN A 382 -10.12 -7.93 13.76
N PRO A 383 -10.72 -7.48 14.88
CA PRO A 383 -11.90 -8.14 15.47
C PRO A 383 -13.04 -8.35 14.48
N PHE A 384 -13.33 -7.36 13.64
CA PHE A 384 -14.35 -7.46 12.60
C PHE A 384 -14.07 -8.58 11.58
N LEU A 385 -12.83 -8.69 11.09
CA LEU A 385 -12.45 -9.77 10.16
C LEU A 385 -12.42 -11.13 10.83
N THR A 386 -12.01 -11.17 12.10
CA THR A 386 -12.09 -12.39 12.93
C THR A 386 -13.53 -12.88 13.07
N ALA A 387 -14.48 -11.98 13.34
CA ALA A 387 -15.91 -12.32 13.42
C ALA A 387 -16.44 -12.85 12.09
N LEU A 388 -16.12 -12.21 10.95
CA LEU A 388 -16.48 -12.71 9.62
C LEU A 388 -15.90 -14.08 9.33
N HIS A 389 -14.66 -14.33 9.77
CA HIS A 389 -14.00 -15.63 9.61
C HIS A 389 -14.66 -16.72 10.46
N GLN A 390 -14.99 -16.44 11.72
CA GLN A 390 -15.66 -17.33 12.62
C GLN A 390 -17.07 -17.70 12.14
N ASP A 391 -17.75 -16.75 11.49
CA ASP A 391 -19.08 -16.96 10.86
C ASP A 391 -18.96 -17.63 9.47
N GLY A 392 -17.77 -18.04 9.04
CA GLY A 392 -17.54 -18.73 7.78
C GLY A 392 -17.71 -17.83 6.54
N GLN A 393 -17.81 -16.52 6.68
CA GLN A 393 -18.04 -15.59 5.57
C GLN A 393 -16.77 -15.31 4.76
N ILE A 394 -15.61 -15.37 5.37
CA ILE A 394 -14.30 -15.19 4.73
C ILE A 394 -13.32 -16.23 5.24
N ARG A 395 -12.21 -16.40 4.52
CA ARG A 395 -11.06 -17.15 5.00
C ARG A 395 -9.74 -16.50 4.59
N PRO A 396 -8.66 -16.69 5.38
CA PRO A 396 -7.34 -16.22 5.02
C PRO A 396 -6.89 -16.88 3.71
N ASP A 397 -6.12 -16.14 2.89
CA ASP A 397 -5.47 -16.66 1.70
C ASP A 397 -4.39 -17.68 2.06
N ALA A 398 -4.31 -18.78 1.29
CA ALA A 398 -3.38 -19.90 1.55
C ALA A 398 -1.89 -19.50 1.45
N LEU A 399 -1.57 -18.35 0.82
CA LEU A 399 -0.22 -17.81 0.72
C LEU A 399 0.10 -16.79 1.83
N GLY A 400 -0.85 -16.52 2.74
CA GLY A 400 -0.70 -15.49 3.78
C GLY A 400 -0.63 -14.07 3.22
N MET A 401 -1.34 -13.80 2.12
CA MET A 401 -1.30 -12.52 1.42
C MET A 401 -2.55 -11.66 1.64
N GLY A 402 -3.52 -12.13 2.40
CA GLY A 402 -4.76 -11.42 2.68
C GLY A 402 -5.96 -12.34 2.85
N ILE A 403 -7.05 -12.03 2.15
CA ILE A 403 -8.32 -12.78 2.15
C ILE A 403 -8.42 -13.56 0.84
N GLU A 404 -8.87 -14.82 0.93
CA GLU A 404 -9.09 -15.64 -0.26
C GLU A 404 -10.29 -15.13 -1.05
N VAL A 405 -10.11 -14.93 -2.36
CA VAL A 405 -11.15 -14.44 -3.26
C VAL A 405 -11.21 -15.25 -4.56
N ASN A 406 -12.36 -15.24 -5.20
CA ASN A 406 -12.55 -15.77 -6.55
C ASN A 406 -12.12 -14.77 -7.64
N ALA A 407 -12.32 -15.10 -8.91
CA ALA A 407 -11.96 -14.23 -10.06
C ALA A 407 -12.75 -12.91 -10.09
N HIS A 408 -13.88 -12.83 -9.42
CA HIS A 408 -14.76 -11.67 -9.33
C HIS A 408 -14.53 -10.85 -8.04
N SER A 409 -13.40 -11.09 -7.35
CA SER A 409 -13.05 -10.45 -6.07
C SER A 409 -14.05 -10.72 -4.94
N GLN A 410 -14.95 -11.71 -5.10
CA GLN A 410 -15.81 -12.16 -4.02
C GLN A 410 -15.01 -13.01 -3.03
N ALA A 411 -15.21 -12.76 -1.75
CA ALA A 411 -14.61 -13.56 -0.70
C ALA A 411 -15.09 -15.00 -0.77
N VAL A 412 -14.19 -15.95 -0.58
CA VAL A 412 -14.54 -17.37 -0.52
C VAL A 412 -15.07 -17.68 0.87
N GLY A 413 -16.38 -17.91 0.96
CA GLY A 413 -17.12 -18.16 2.20
C GLY A 413 -18.60 -18.45 1.94
N ALA A 414 -19.41 -18.37 2.98
CA ALA A 414 -20.83 -18.70 2.94
C ALA A 414 -21.67 -17.73 2.10
N SER A 415 -21.26 -16.46 2.00
CA SER A 415 -21.98 -15.44 1.23
C SER A 415 -21.27 -15.08 -0.07
N SER A 416 -22.05 -14.97 -1.16
CA SER A 416 -21.59 -14.45 -2.45
C SER A 416 -21.65 -12.91 -2.53
N ARG A 417 -21.93 -12.21 -1.43
CA ARG A 417 -22.15 -10.75 -1.38
C ARG A 417 -21.08 -10.01 -0.60
N ILE A 418 -19.93 -10.61 -0.43
CA ILE A 418 -18.78 -9.98 0.22
C ILE A 418 -17.67 -9.89 -0.81
N TRP A 419 -17.23 -8.69 -1.10
CA TRP A 419 -16.13 -8.43 -2.03
C TRP A 419 -14.92 -7.87 -1.29
N VAL A 420 -13.74 -8.10 -1.83
CA VAL A 420 -12.49 -7.60 -1.28
C VAL A 420 -11.84 -6.68 -2.29
N ALA A 421 -11.62 -5.42 -1.91
CA ALA A 421 -11.01 -4.41 -2.77
C ALA A 421 -9.58 -4.09 -2.34
N GLY A 422 -8.67 -4.01 -3.33
CA GLY A 422 -7.29 -3.60 -3.13
C GLY A 422 -6.38 -4.68 -2.55
N PRO A 423 -5.33 -4.32 -1.79
CA PRO A 423 -4.22 -5.21 -1.43
C PRO A 423 -4.60 -6.47 -0.65
N ALA A 424 -5.76 -6.50 0.01
CA ALA A 424 -6.23 -7.70 0.72
C ALA A 424 -6.62 -8.85 -0.23
N ALA A 425 -6.87 -8.59 -1.52
CA ALA A 425 -7.16 -9.59 -2.55
C ALA A 425 -5.91 -10.05 -3.34
N ARG A 426 -4.72 -9.59 -2.98
CA ARG A 426 -3.50 -9.82 -3.78
C ARG A 426 -3.05 -11.29 -3.86
N GLY A 427 -3.51 -12.16 -2.98
CA GLY A 427 -3.27 -13.60 -3.09
C GLY A 427 -3.73 -14.16 -4.44
N ARG A 428 -4.88 -13.69 -4.93
CA ARG A 428 -5.42 -14.04 -6.24
C ARG A 428 -4.79 -13.25 -7.38
N PHE A 429 -4.61 -11.94 -7.22
CA PHE A 429 -4.27 -11.02 -8.31
C PHE A 429 -2.78 -10.65 -8.38
N GLY A 430 -1.99 -10.85 -7.30
CA GLY A 430 -0.56 -10.55 -7.25
C GLY A 430 -0.26 -9.06 -7.14
N GLU A 431 -0.32 -8.33 -8.24
CA GLU A 431 0.05 -6.91 -8.35
C GLU A 431 -1.08 -5.97 -7.91
N LEU A 432 -1.40 -5.94 -6.60
CA LEU A 432 -2.40 -5.05 -6.00
C LEU A 432 -1.86 -4.18 -4.85
N MET A 433 -0.61 -3.70 -4.96
CA MET A 433 0.00 -2.90 -3.89
C MET A 433 0.21 -1.44 -4.27
N GLY A 434 -0.11 -1.04 -5.49
CA GLY A 434 0.11 0.32 -5.98
C GLY A 434 -0.73 0.66 -7.19
N LEU A 435 -0.72 1.93 -7.55
CA LEU A 435 -1.40 2.44 -8.74
C LEU A 435 -0.57 2.16 -10.01
N PRO A 436 -1.23 2.00 -11.15
CA PRO A 436 -2.68 2.09 -11.37
C PRO A 436 -3.48 0.82 -11.01
N GLN A 437 -2.86 -0.32 -10.74
CA GLN A 437 -3.54 -1.63 -10.60
C GLN A 437 -4.62 -1.64 -9.51
N VAL A 438 -4.40 -0.93 -8.40
CA VAL A 438 -5.40 -0.85 -7.32
C VAL A 438 -6.63 -0.04 -7.74
N ALA A 439 -6.45 0.99 -8.59
CA ALA A 439 -7.56 1.78 -9.13
C ALA A 439 -8.44 0.94 -10.07
N GLU A 440 -7.80 0.24 -11.00
CA GLU A 440 -8.50 -0.65 -11.94
C GLU A 440 -9.25 -1.77 -11.19
N HIS A 441 -8.61 -2.38 -10.18
CA HIS A 441 -9.26 -3.39 -9.36
C HIS A 441 -10.46 -2.84 -8.59
N ALA A 442 -10.40 -1.61 -8.08
CA ALA A 442 -11.53 -0.98 -7.40
C ALA A 442 -12.73 -0.78 -8.33
N ARG A 443 -12.48 -0.41 -9.60
CA ARG A 443 -13.51 -0.32 -10.65
C ARG A 443 -14.13 -1.69 -10.94
N GLN A 444 -13.32 -2.73 -11.13
CA GLN A 444 -13.79 -4.11 -11.36
C GLN A 444 -14.65 -4.61 -10.21
N VAL A 445 -14.26 -4.34 -8.95
CA VAL A 445 -15.07 -4.66 -7.78
C VAL A 445 -16.42 -3.95 -7.82
N ALA A 446 -16.44 -2.64 -8.09
CA ALA A 446 -17.69 -1.88 -8.18
C ALA A 446 -18.61 -2.44 -9.27
N GLN A 447 -18.08 -2.77 -10.45
CA GLN A 447 -18.85 -3.38 -11.55
C GLN A 447 -19.44 -4.74 -11.16
N THR A 448 -18.65 -5.58 -10.50
CA THR A 448 -19.12 -6.90 -10.03
C THR A 448 -20.23 -6.76 -8.98
N VAL A 449 -20.12 -5.80 -8.07
CA VAL A 449 -21.17 -5.46 -7.10
C VAL A 449 -22.45 -5.07 -7.83
N LEU A 450 -22.38 -4.13 -8.78
CA LEU A 450 -23.55 -3.67 -9.55
C LEU A 450 -24.21 -4.78 -10.35
N GLN A 451 -23.43 -5.64 -11.03
CA GLN A 451 -23.93 -6.80 -11.77
C GLN A 451 -24.70 -7.77 -10.86
N THR A 452 -24.14 -8.09 -9.69
CA THR A 452 -24.77 -9.00 -8.72
C THR A 452 -26.09 -8.44 -8.17
N LEU A 453 -26.19 -7.13 -7.97
CA LEU A 453 -27.42 -6.48 -7.54
C LEU A 453 -28.50 -6.49 -8.64
N THR A 454 -28.11 -6.41 -9.92
CA THR A 454 -29.05 -6.41 -11.06
C THR A 454 -29.59 -7.81 -11.37
N SER A 455 -28.75 -8.84 -11.27
CA SER A 455 -29.13 -10.23 -11.58
C SER A 455 -30.27 -10.79 -10.70
N ARG A 456 -30.51 -10.19 -9.53
CA ARG A 456 -31.61 -10.59 -8.62
C ARG A 456 -32.99 -10.14 -9.06
N GLN A 457 -33.08 -9.01 -9.73
CA GLN A 457 -34.41 -8.51 -10.19
C GLN A 457 -35.00 -9.41 -11.27
N ASN A 458 -34.12 -10.03 -12.09
CA ASN A 458 -34.55 -10.93 -13.15
C ASN A 458 -34.94 -12.33 -12.64
N VAL A 459 -34.67 -12.70 -11.40
CA VAL A 459 -35.05 -13.99 -10.78
C VAL A 459 -36.30 -13.87 -9.92
N THR A 460 -36.65 -12.64 -9.52
CA THR A 460 -37.83 -12.34 -8.68
C THR A 460 -38.97 -11.66 -9.47
N ALA A 461 -38.80 -11.43 -10.77
CA ALA A 461 -39.81 -11.00 -11.74
C ALA A 461 -40.25 -12.20 -12.60
#